data_51e59f875caebebf3a69de0328bfe409
#
_entry.id   51e59f875caebebf3a69de0328bfe409
#
_cell.length_a   1.000
_cell.length_b   1.000
_cell.length_c   1.000
_cell.angle_alpha   90.00
_cell.angle_beta   90.00
_cell.angle_gamma   90.00
#
_symmetry.space_group_name_H-M   'P 1'
#
loop_
_entity.id
_entity.type
_entity.pdbx_description
1 polymer ?
#
loop_
_entity_poly.entity_id
_entity_poly.type
_entity_poly.pdbx_seq_one_letter_code
_entity_poly.pdbx_strand_id
1 'polypeptide(L)'
;RESEVLAKTQKLPYCPIAFKSGKGALLYDYEGKEYIDLLASASSANIGHGNEEVADAVREQMAKLAQFSIVYFSCKEPVEYAEKLIELYPGDNNKKVLFSTTGSESIDAAIKLVKGYTGRNKIISFNGAYHGSTFGAISISAISLNMRRKMGAMIPDVHHFNYPVCIRCPYGKCEESCNLECLKEIETAFSLYLPPEEVAAIFFEPIAGDAGIIVPPKKYVQALHELCKKHGILFVVDEIQQAWGRSGKFFAIENFDVEPDLIVMGKSSGGGLPMGIVMGKSEIMDSLDAPAHLFTMSGNSTVCAAALKMLEIFEREDLVEQSRVKGEYFKNKFLELQKKYPEIIKDVRGLGLSIGVDLCDKNTTTKIIYEC
;
A
#
# COMPACT_ATOMS: atom_id res chain seq x y z
N ARG A 1 11.90 23.58 18.39
CA ARG A 1 12.40 22.41 19.12
C ARG A 1 12.45 21.16 18.23
N GLU A 2 11.32 20.80 17.54
CA GLU A 2 11.28 19.59 16.68
C GLU A 2 12.36 19.63 15.59
N SER A 3 12.47 20.73 14.86
CA SER A 3 13.45 20.93 13.78
C SER A 3 14.92 20.93 14.24
N GLU A 4 15.16 21.06 15.54
CA GLU A 4 16.51 21.04 16.15
C GLU A 4 16.98 19.61 16.44
N VAL A 5 16.03 18.67 16.66
CA VAL A 5 16.34 17.32 17.12
C VAL A 5 15.95 16.21 16.12
N LEU A 6 15.04 16.47 15.18
CA LEU A 6 14.63 15.50 14.16
C LEU A 6 15.22 15.85 12.80
N ALA A 7 15.78 14.84 12.14
CA ALA A 7 16.36 15.00 10.82
C ALA A 7 15.33 15.46 9.79
N LYS A 8 15.69 16.48 9.00
CA LYS A 8 14.83 17.05 7.95
C LYS A 8 14.40 16.01 6.91
N THR A 9 15.22 15.01 6.65
CA THR A 9 15.00 14.00 5.60
C THR A 9 13.75 13.15 5.79
N GLN A 10 13.23 13.04 7.03
CA GLN A 10 12.02 12.25 7.32
C GLN A 10 10.75 13.09 7.41
N LYS A 11 10.81 14.37 7.04
CA LYS A 11 9.69 15.30 7.22
C LYS A 11 9.00 15.64 5.92
N LEU A 12 7.67 15.55 5.94
CA LEU A 12 6.78 16.08 4.92
C LEU A 12 5.71 16.94 5.64
N PRO A 13 6.04 18.17 6.04
CA PRO A 13 5.14 19.00 6.85
C PRO A 13 3.96 19.49 6.00
N TYR A 14 2.75 19.12 6.39
CA TYR A 14 1.51 19.67 5.83
C TYR A 14 1.06 20.91 6.61
N CYS A 15 0.96 20.78 7.96
CA CYS A 15 0.52 21.84 8.86
C CYS A 15 1.36 21.83 10.13
N PRO A 16 1.57 23.00 10.79
CA PRO A 16 2.32 23.10 12.04
C PRO A 16 1.47 22.72 13.26
N ILE A 17 0.83 21.55 13.23
CA ILE A 17 -0.01 21.04 14.33
C ILE A 17 0.75 19.92 15.04
N ALA A 18 0.64 19.87 16.38
CA ALA A 18 1.15 18.79 17.21
C ALA A 18 -0.02 18.13 17.96
N PHE A 19 -0.27 16.86 17.66
CA PHE A 19 -1.33 16.09 18.31
C PHE A 19 -0.86 15.50 19.64
N LYS A 20 -1.74 15.56 20.66
CA LYS A 20 -1.54 15.01 21.99
C LYS A 20 -2.23 13.65 22.16
N SER A 21 -3.41 13.48 21.60
CA SER A 21 -4.22 12.27 21.76
C SER A 21 -5.19 12.10 20.58
N GLY A 22 -5.84 10.95 20.51
CA GLY A 22 -6.89 10.67 19.55
C GLY A 22 -7.85 9.62 20.07
N LYS A 23 -9.10 9.63 19.58
CA LYS A 23 -10.12 8.63 19.85
C LYS A 23 -11.01 8.43 18.61
N GLY A 24 -11.07 7.21 18.10
CA GLY A 24 -11.78 6.91 16.84
C GLY A 24 -11.24 7.76 15.69
N ALA A 25 -12.09 8.55 15.05
CA ALA A 25 -11.70 9.46 13.96
C ALA A 25 -11.33 10.89 14.42
N LEU A 26 -11.18 11.11 15.72
CA LEU A 26 -10.89 12.44 16.27
C LEU A 26 -9.46 12.51 16.81
N LEU A 27 -8.79 13.61 16.53
CA LEU A 27 -7.49 13.98 17.06
C LEU A 27 -7.60 15.24 17.91
N TYR A 28 -6.78 15.34 18.94
CA TYR A 28 -6.73 16.48 19.85
C TYR A 28 -5.30 17.02 19.94
N ASP A 29 -5.12 18.32 19.76
CA ASP A 29 -3.82 18.95 19.93
C ASP A 29 -3.51 19.24 21.42
N TYR A 30 -2.37 19.87 21.69
CA TYR A 30 -1.94 20.23 23.04
C TYR A 30 -2.76 21.36 23.66
N GLU A 31 -3.51 22.11 22.86
CA GLU A 31 -4.40 23.19 23.28
C GLU A 31 -5.84 22.70 23.50
N GLY A 32 -6.11 21.44 23.15
CA GLY A 32 -7.41 20.78 23.31
C GLY A 32 -8.37 21.01 22.12
N LYS A 33 -7.88 21.57 21.03
CA LYS A 33 -8.68 21.71 19.81
C LYS A 33 -8.87 20.33 19.18
N GLU A 34 -10.10 20.07 18.72
CA GLU A 34 -10.52 18.84 18.06
C GLU A 34 -10.35 18.93 16.54
N TYR A 35 -9.91 17.86 15.92
CA TYR A 35 -9.76 17.69 14.48
C TYR A 35 -10.36 16.36 14.03
N ILE A 36 -11.05 16.33 12.89
CA ILE A 36 -11.48 15.11 12.24
C ILE A 36 -10.32 14.55 11.41
N ASP A 37 -9.89 13.33 11.71
CA ASP A 37 -8.81 12.68 10.97
C ASP A 37 -9.31 12.05 9.67
N LEU A 38 -9.11 12.74 8.56
CA LEU A 38 -9.37 12.21 7.21
C LEU A 38 -8.11 11.57 6.57
N LEU A 39 -6.94 11.70 7.22
CA LEU A 39 -5.67 11.13 6.76
C LEU A 39 -5.49 9.69 7.23
N ALA A 40 -6.07 9.33 8.37
CA ALA A 40 -5.91 8.03 9.05
C ALA A 40 -4.43 7.62 9.16
N SER A 41 -3.54 8.60 9.45
CA SER A 41 -2.08 8.39 9.49
C SER A 41 -1.56 7.68 8.23
N ALA A 42 -1.93 8.18 7.04
CA ALA A 42 -1.63 7.59 5.74
C ALA A 42 -2.09 6.12 5.61
N SER A 43 -3.30 5.82 6.05
CA SER A 43 -3.93 4.49 6.10
C SER A 43 -3.29 3.51 7.08
N SER A 44 -2.65 3.97 8.16
CA SER A 44 -2.13 3.09 9.21
C SER A 44 -3.04 3.00 10.45
N ALA A 45 -4.10 3.82 10.53
CA ALA A 45 -5.04 3.87 11.65
C ALA A 45 -6.47 3.44 11.22
N ASN A 46 -6.59 2.27 10.56
CA ASN A 46 -7.87 1.85 9.96
C ASN A 46 -8.96 1.49 10.98
N ILE A 47 -8.61 1.21 12.24
CA ILE A 47 -9.56 1.01 13.34
C ILE A 47 -9.72 2.28 14.21
N GLY A 48 -9.19 3.42 13.75
CA GLY A 48 -9.18 4.67 14.50
C GLY A 48 -8.11 4.73 15.59
N HIS A 49 -8.09 5.85 16.29
CA HIS A 49 -7.15 6.13 17.36
C HIS A 49 -7.67 5.64 18.72
N GLY A 50 -6.76 5.28 19.63
CA GLY A 50 -7.06 4.99 21.04
C GLY A 50 -8.00 3.79 21.22
N ASN A 51 -7.86 2.74 20.42
CA ASN A 51 -8.65 1.52 20.56
C ASN A 51 -8.17 0.74 21.80
N GLU A 52 -9.05 0.63 22.81
CA GLU A 52 -8.73 0.02 24.10
C GLU A 52 -8.52 -1.49 23.99
N GLU A 53 -9.29 -2.21 23.16
CA GLU A 53 -9.15 -3.65 22.98
C GLU A 53 -7.78 -4.02 22.40
N VAL A 54 -7.29 -3.25 21.43
CA VAL A 54 -5.94 -3.45 20.88
C VAL A 54 -4.87 -3.10 21.92
N ALA A 55 -5.06 -2.01 22.69
CA ALA A 55 -4.13 -1.63 23.75
C ALA A 55 -4.06 -2.70 24.85
N ASP A 56 -5.17 -3.34 25.20
CA ASP A 56 -5.23 -4.44 26.16
C ASP A 56 -4.51 -5.68 25.64
N ALA A 57 -4.75 -6.07 24.39
CA ALA A 57 -4.04 -7.19 23.74
C ALA A 57 -2.52 -6.98 23.74
N VAL A 58 -2.06 -5.76 23.43
CA VAL A 58 -0.64 -5.37 23.52
C VAL A 58 -0.11 -5.50 24.95
N ARG A 59 -0.83 -4.98 25.94
CA ARG A 59 -0.43 -5.02 27.36
C ARG A 59 -0.31 -6.46 27.86
N GLU A 60 -1.29 -7.31 27.55
CA GLU A 60 -1.30 -8.71 27.94
C GLU A 60 -0.13 -9.47 27.33
N GLN A 61 0.10 -9.29 26.03
CA GLN A 61 1.17 -9.99 25.33
C GLN A 61 2.56 -9.53 25.82
N MET A 62 2.74 -8.23 26.04
CA MET A 62 4.00 -7.72 26.61
C MET A 62 4.28 -8.26 28.00
N ALA A 63 3.25 -8.53 28.82
CA ALA A 63 3.40 -9.11 30.15
C ALA A 63 3.78 -10.61 30.08
N LYS A 64 3.44 -11.32 29.02
CA LYS A 64 3.80 -12.74 28.81
C LYS A 64 5.16 -12.89 28.15
N LEU A 65 5.29 -12.34 26.95
CA LEU A 65 6.48 -12.43 26.10
C LEU A 65 6.45 -11.28 25.11
N ALA A 66 7.16 -10.20 25.40
CA ALA A 66 7.17 -8.99 24.56
C ALA A 66 7.69 -9.28 23.15
N GLN A 67 8.78 -10.06 23.06
CA GLN A 67 9.44 -10.45 21.83
C GLN A 67 10.32 -11.69 22.04
N PHE A 68 10.18 -12.66 21.15
CA PHE A 68 11.23 -13.63 20.86
C PHE A 68 11.29 -13.81 19.35
N SER A 69 12.50 -13.67 18.79
CA SER A 69 12.63 -13.65 17.33
C SER A 69 12.19 -14.97 16.69
N ILE A 70 11.20 -14.93 15.79
CA ILE A 70 10.74 -16.08 15.02
C ILE A 70 11.82 -16.68 14.12
N VAL A 71 12.93 -15.97 13.93
CA VAL A 71 14.14 -16.44 13.22
C VAL A 71 14.75 -17.65 13.91
N TYR A 72 14.64 -17.75 15.22
CA TYR A 72 15.28 -18.80 16.02
C TYR A 72 14.29 -19.81 16.59
N PHE A 73 13.10 -19.37 17.01
CA PHE A 73 12.09 -20.20 17.64
C PHE A 73 10.68 -19.76 17.27
N SER A 74 9.76 -20.69 17.23
CA SER A 74 8.36 -20.41 16.94
C SER A 74 7.66 -19.73 18.11
N CYS A 75 6.79 -18.77 17.80
CA CYS A 75 5.82 -18.17 18.71
C CYS A 75 4.42 -18.38 18.16
N LYS A 76 3.43 -18.44 19.06
CA LYS A 76 2.03 -18.75 18.69
C LYS A 76 1.42 -17.63 17.85
N GLU A 77 1.53 -16.39 18.30
CA GLU A 77 0.84 -15.22 17.72
C GLU A 77 1.21 -14.97 16.24
N PRO A 78 2.49 -15.04 15.82
CA PRO A 78 2.85 -14.90 14.41
C PRO A 78 2.27 -16.03 13.53
N VAL A 79 2.20 -17.26 14.05
CA VAL A 79 1.65 -18.41 13.31
C VAL A 79 0.14 -18.23 13.12
N GLU A 80 -0.61 -17.94 14.18
CA GLU A 80 -2.06 -17.68 14.11
C GLU A 80 -2.38 -16.50 13.21
N TYR A 81 -1.58 -15.44 13.26
CA TYR A 81 -1.77 -14.30 12.38
C TYR A 81 -1.51 -14.65 10.91
N ALA A 82 -0.47 -15.43 10.62
CA ALA A 82 -0.19 -15.92 9.27
C ALA A 82 -1.32 -16.80 8.72
N GLU A 83 -1.87 -17.70 9.55
CA GLU A 83 -3.02 -18.54 9.19
C GLU A 83 -4.23 -17.70 8.81
N LYS A 84 -4.58 -16.69 9.62
CA LYS A 84 -5.66 -15.75 9.33
C LYS A 84 -5.45 -14.95 8.04
N LEU A 85 -4.24 -14.52 7.76
CA LEU A 85 -3.92 -13.81 6.52
C LEU A 85 -4.06 -14.72 5.29
N ILE A 86 -3.66 -16.00 5.40
CA ILE A 86 -3.80 -16.98 4.31
C ILE A 86 -5.28 -17.23 4.01
N GLU A 87 -6.16 -17.33 5.02
CA GLU A 87 -7.61 -17.45 4.83
C GLU A 87 -8.22 -16.27 4.07
N LEU A 88 -7.64 -15.08 4.18
CA LEU A 88 -8.11 -13.85 3.52
C LEU A 88 -7.54 -13.66 2.10
N TYR A 89 -6.48 -14.40 1.73
CA TYR A 89 -5.82 -14.24 0.43
C TYR A 89 -6.78 -14.62 -0.72
N PRO A 90 -6.86 -13.83 -1.80
CA PRO A 90 -7.66 -14.21 -2.97
C PRO A 90 -7.09 -15.48 -3.63
N GLY A 91 -7.91 -16.52 -3.80
CA GLY A 91 -7.53 -17.79 -4.43
C GLY A 91 -7.41 -18.95 -3.46
N ASP A 92 -6.50 -19.88 -3.73
CA ASP A 92 -6.30 -21.07 -2.89
C ASP A 92 -5.47 -20.79 -1.63
N ASN A 93 -5.43 -21.74 -0.68
CA ASN A 93 -4.72 -21.62 0.59
C ASN A 93 -3.27 -22.12 0.53
N ASN A 94 -2.72 -22.47 -0.64
CA ASN A 94 -1.31 -22.84 -0.79
C ASN A 94 -0.42 -21.59 -0.80
N LYS A 95 -0.45 -20.85 0.32
CA LYS A 95 0.26 -19.60 0.49
C LYS A 95 1.15 -19.63 1.73
N LYS A 96 2.15 -18.77 1.77
CA LYS A 96 2.99 -18.52 2.94
C LYS A 96 3.14 -17.03 3.19
N VAL A 97 3.51 -16.71 4.43
CA VAL A 97 3.70 -15.35 4.92
C VAL A 97 5.13 -15.13 5.35
N LEU A 98 5.72 -14.01 4.95
CA LEU A 98 6.97 -13.49 5.47
C LEU A 98 6.69 -12.18 6.18
N PHE A 99 7.11 -12.06 7.44
CA PHE A 99 7.00 -10.83 8.21
C PHE A 99 8.27 -9.99 8.09
N SER A 100 8.08 -8.66 8.09
CA SER A 100 9.11 -7.65 8.24
C SER A 100 8.63 -6.58 9.23
N THR A 101 9.37 -5.50 9.42
CA THR A 101 8.96 -4.42 10.33
C THR A 101 8.33 -3.23 9.62
N THR A 102 8.51 -3.12 8.32
CA THR A 102 7.97 -2.03 7.49
C THR A 102 7.58 -2.49 6.09
N GLY A 103 6.68 -1.75 5.43
CA GLY A 103 6.35 -2.00 4.03
C GLY A 103 7.57 -1.92 3.10
N SER A 104 8.51 -1.01 3.36
CA SER A 104 9.74 -0.90 2.56
C SER A 104 10.60 -2.15 2.61
N GLU A 105 10.76 -2.75 3.79
CA GLU A 105 11.46 -4.03 3.96
C GLU A 105 10.70 -5.18 3.28
N SER A 106 9.36 -5.16 3.32
CA SER A 106 8.53 -6.12 2.59
C SER A 106 8.72 -6.02 1.08
N ILE A 107 8.84 -4.81 0.53
CA ILE A 107 9.17 -4.61 -0.89
C ILE A 107 10.56 -5.18 -1.21
N ASP A 108 11.57 -4.94 -0.36
CA ASP A 108 12.90 -5.51 -0.53
C ASP A 108 12.87 -7.05 -0.49
N ALA A 109 12.05 -7.64 0.39
CA ALA A 109 11.79 -9.08 0.41
C ALA A 109 11.18 -9.58 -0.89
N ALA A 110 10.11 -8.91 -1.36
CA ALA A 110 9.44 -9.27 -2.61
C ALA A 110 10.40 -9.20 -3.81
N ILE A 111 11.25 -8.17 -3.89
CA ILE A 111 12.29 -8.05 -4.95
C ILE A 111 13.23 -9.26 -4.92
N LYS A 112 13.69 -9.68 -3.73
CA LYS A 112 14.56 -10.87 -3.59
C LYS A 112 13.83 -12.15 -4.02
N LEU A 113 12.61 -12.35 -3.55
CA LEU A 113 11.80 -13.54 -3.83
C LEU A 113 11.52 -13.68 -5.34
N VAL A 114 11.07 -12.61 -6.01
CA VAL A 114 10.77 -12.70 -7.44
C VAL A 114 12.02 -12.98 -8.29
N LYS A 115 13.17 -12.39 -7.93
CA LYS A 115 14.44 -12.65 -8.60
C LYS A 115 14.94 -14.07 -8.32
N GLY A 116 14.85 -14.52 -7.07
CA GLY A 116 15.26 -15.87 -6.66
C GLY A 116 14.44 -16.95 -7.33
N TYR A 117 13.14 -16.81 -7.36
CA TYR A 117 12.21 -17.78 -7.96
C TYR A 117 12.35 -17.86 -9.48
N THR A 118 12.41 -16.71 -10.15
CA THR A 118 12.42 -16.68 -11.63
C THR A 118 13.82 -16.82 -12.23
N GLY A 119 14.88 -16.53 -11.47
CA GLY A 119 16.25 -16.39 -11.97
C GLY A 119 16.43 -15.18 -12.90
N ARG A 120 15.43 -14.29 -12.99
CA ARG A 120 15.42 -13.12 -13.87
C ARG A 120 15.80 -11.85 -13.10
N ASN A 121 16.34 -10.85 -13.80
CA ASN A 121 16.90 -9.66 -13.14
C ASN A 121 16.06 -8.39 -13.30
N LYS A 122 15.28 -8.28 -14.37
CA LYS A 122 14.55 -7.05 -14.71
C LYS A 122 13.25 -6.93 -13.94
N ILE A 123 12.94 -5.72 -13.52
CA ILE A 123 11.70 -5.38 -12.80
C ILE A 123 10.99 -4.26 -13.54
N ILE A 124 9.68 -4.36 -13.66
CA ILE A 124 8.82 -3.28 -14.14
C ILE A 124 8.10 -2.67 -12.94
N SER A 125 8.05 -1.34 -12.93
CA SER A 125 7.26 -0.52 -12.03
C SER A 125 6.66 0.67 -12.78
N PHE A 126 6.02 1.62 -12.08
CA PHE A 126 5.28 2.68 -12.72
C PHE A 126 5.71 4.07 -12.27
N ASN A 127 5.63 5.04 -13.18
CA ASN A 127 5.79 6.46 -12.87
C ASN A 127 4.69 6.91 -11.90
N GLY A 128 5.09 7.62 -10.86
CA GLY A 128 4.20 8.03 -9.79
C GLY A 128 4.03 7.01 -8.66
N ALA A 129 4.58 5.80 -8.77
CA ALA A 129 4.52 4.79 -7.71
C ALA A 129 5.39 5.13 -6.51
N TYR A 130 4.91 4.78 -5.31
CA TYR A 130 5.68 4.82 -4.06
C TYR A 130 5.63 3.47 -3.35
N HIS A 131 6.76 2.78 -3.35
CA HIS A 131 6.91 1.45 -2.75
C HIS A 131 7.73 1.44 -1.45
N GLY A 132 8.30 2.57 -1.07
CA GLY A 132 9.08 2.70 0.16
C GLY A 132 10.39 3.47 0.00
N SER A 133 11.18 3.51 1.08
CA SER A 133 12.38 4.36 1.17
C SER A 133 13.68 3.59 1.41
N THR A 134 13.67 2.26 1.54
CA THR A 134 14.89 1.44 1.49
C THR A 134 15.47 1.44 0.07
N PHE A 135 16.74 1.08 -0.11
CA PHE A 135 17.37 1.19 -1.43
C PHE A 135 16.70 0.32 -2.50
N GLY A 136 16.17 -0.84 -2.15
CA GLY A 136 15.39 -1.66 -3.06
C GLY A 136 14.05 -1.02 -3.40
N ALA A 137 13.27 -0.66 -2.38
CA ALA A 137 11.96 -0.05 -2.56
C ALA A 137 12.02 1.30 -3.30
N ILE A 138 13.01 2.15 -3.00
CA ILE A 138 13.15 3.44 -3.70
C ILE A 138 13.62 3.27 -5.15
N SER A 139 14.30 2.17 -5.47
CA SER A 139 14.72 1.89 -6.85
C SER A 139 13.53 1.65 -7.78
N ILE A 140 12.47 1.01 -7.26
CA ILE A 140 11.23 0.77 -8.00
C ILE A 140 10.17 1.85 -7.80
N SER A 141 10.41 2.84 -6.93
CA SER A 141 9.53 4.02 -6.74
C SER A 141 9.90 5.14 -7.71
N ALA A 142 8.90 5.90 -8.19
CA ALA A 142 9.10 7.01 -9.11
C ALA A 142 8.19 8.21 -8.82
N ILE A 143 7.88 8.46 -7.53
CA ILE A 143 6.96 9.53 -7.10
C ILE A 143 7.64 10.90 -7.02
N SER A 144 8.91 10.98 -6.62
CA SER A 144 9.57 12.25 -6.35
C SER A 144 11.08 12.21 -6.60
N LEU A 145 11.59 13.24 -7.29
CA LEU A 145 13.03 13.44 -7.46
C LEU A 145 13.77 13.60 -6.13
N ASN A 146 13.15 14.20 -5.12
CA ASN A 146 13.78 14.39 -3.81
C ASN A 146 14.09 13.07 -3.12
N MET A 147 13.34 12.02 -3.42
CA MET A 147 13.53 10.70 -2.85
C MET A 147 14.57 9.85 -3.61
N ARG A 148 15.04 10.30 -4.76
CA ARG A 148 15.96 9.53 -5.62
C ARG A 148 17.29 10.22 -5.89
N ARG A 149 17.33 11.56 -5.89
CA ARG A 149 18.54 12.31 -6.26
C ARG A 149 19.61 12.28 -5.18
N LYS A 150 20.89 12.34 -5.58
CA LYS A 150 22.06 12.39 -4.70
C LYS A 150 22.30 11.11 -3.87
N MET A 151 21.73 9.97 -4.28
CA MET A 151 21.87 8.70 -3.57
C MET A 151 22.83 7.72 -4.25
N GLY A 152 23.37 8.07 -5.41
CA GLY A 152 24.25 7.19 -6.19
C GLY A 152 23.48 6.14 -6.99
N ALA A 153 24.09 4.97 -7.19
CA ALA A 153 23.49 3.90 -7.97
C ALA A 153 22.31 3.25 -7.23
N MET A 154 21.24 3.05 -7.95
CA MET A 154 20.06 2.29 -7.53
C MET A 154 20.20 0.83 -7.95
N ILE A 155 19.23 -0.04 -7.58
CA ILE A 155 19.18 -1.40 -8.12
C ILE A 155 19.08 -1.31 -9.65
N PRO A 156 19.95 -2.02 -10.39
CA PRO A 156 19.93 -2.02 -11.86
C PRO A 156 18.69 -2.74 -12.40
N ASP A 157 18.44 -2.55 -13.70
CA ASP A 157 17.41 -3.26 -14.45
C ASP A 157 15.98 -3.02 -13.95
N VAL A 158 15.68 -1.81 -13.46
CA VAL A 158 14.34 -1.35 -13.14
C VAL A 158 13.81 -0.45 -14.26
N HIS A 159 12.69 -0.81 -14.85
CA HIS A 159 12.04 -0.11 -15.94
C HIS A 159 10.71 0.49 -15.47
N HIS A 160 10.53 1.80 -15.66
CA HIS A 160 9.33 2.52 -15.26
C HIS A 160 8.48 2.86 -16.49
N PHE A 161 7.21 2.50 -16.42
CA PHE A 161 6.20 2.80 -17.45
C PHE A 161 5.14 3.76 -16.91
N ASN A 162 4.30 4.29 -17.78
CA ASN A 162 3.22 5.16 -17.36
C ASN A 162 2.11 4.36 -16.66
N TYR A 163 1.73 4.81 -15.46
CA TYR A 163 0.55 4.29 -14.78
C TYR A 163 -0.72 4.74 -15.55
N PRO A 164 -1.81 3.94 -15.61
CA PRO A 164 -3.02 4.28 -16.35
C PRO A 164 -3.85 5.39 -15.68
N VAL A 165 -3.40 6.64 -15.82
CA VAL A 165 -4.04 7.85 -15.27
C VAL A 165 -5.06 8.39 -16.27
N CYS A 166 -6.28 7.82 -16.31
CA CYS A 166 -7.29 8.17 -17.32
C CYS A 166 -7.75 9.61 -17.26
N ILE A 167 -7.82 10.21 -16.06
CA ILE A 167 -8.19 11.63 -15.88
C ILE A 167 -7.19 12.62 -16.49
N ARG A 168 -5.95 12.19 -16.71
CA ARG A 168 -4.85 12.94 -17.35
C ARG A 168 -4.12 12.03 -18.32
N CYS A 169 -4.87 11.36 -19.19
CA CYS A 169 -4.33 10.37 -20.10
C CYS A 169 -3.24 10.98 -21.00
N PRO A 170 -2.00 10.48 -20.96
CA PRO A 170 -0.90 11.02 -21.76
C PRO A 170 -1.11 10.77 -23.28
N TYR A 171 -2.01 9.87 -23.64
CA TYR A 171 -2.37 9.55 -25.04
C TYR A 171 -3.60 10.32 -25.54
N GLY A 172 -4.17 11.22 -24.71
CA GLY A 172 -5.36 12.00 -25.07
C GLY A 172 -6.62 11.16 -25.32
N LYS A 173 -6.73 10.00 -24.66
CA LYS A 173 -7.87 9.09 -24.79
C LYS A 173 -8.84 9.23 -23.63
N CYS A 174 -10.14 9.00 -23.90
CA CYS A 174 -11.14 8.70 -22.87
C CYS A 174 -11.34 7.19 -22.76
N GLU A 175 -12.07 6.75 -21.75
CA GLU A 175 -12.25 5.32 -21.48
C GLU A 175 -12.90 4.57 -22.66
N GLU A 176 -13.86 5.21 -23.35
CA GLU A 176 -14.56 4.64 -24.50
C GLU A 176 -13.67 4.49 -25.73
N SER A 177 -12.73 5.41 -25.95
CA SER A 177 -11.82 5.42 -27.11
C SER A 177 -10.47 4.75 -26.83
N CYS A 178 -10.26 4.27 -25.59
CA CYS A 178 -8.99 3.70 -25.15
C CYS A 178 -8.85 2.23 -25.58
N ASN A 179 -7.78 1.91 -26.29
CA ASN A 179 -7.36 0.55 -26.63
C ASN A 179 -6.17 0.08 -25.78
N LEU A 180 -6.11 0.53 -24.53
CA LEU A 180 -5.04 0.24 -23.57
C LEU A 180 -3.64 0.67 -24.05
N GLU A 181 -3.51 1.88 -24.59
CA GLU A 181 -2.25 2.43 -25.12
C GLU A 181 -1.12 2.38 -24.09
N CYS A 182 -1.42 2.58 -22.80
CA CYS A 182 -0.45 2.45 -21.71
C CYS A 182 0.05 1.00 -21.51
N LEU A 183 -0.76 -0.04 -21.83
CA LEU A 183 -0.30 -1.42 -21.85
C LEU A 183 0.55 -1.71 -23.08
N LYS A 184 0.17 -1.18 -24.24
CA LYS A 184 0.93 -1.31 -25.50
C LYS A 184 2.33 -0.70 -25.39
N GLU A 185 2.53 0.27 -24.51
CA GLU A 185 3.86 0.79 -24.22
C GLU A 185 4.78 -0.32 -23.70
N ILE A 186 4.30 -1.17 -22.78
CA ILE A 186 5.03 -2.32 -22.25
C ILE A 186 5.25 -3.38 -23.35
N GLU A 187 4.22 -3.71 -24.14
CA GLU A 187 4.34 -4.67 -25.24
C GLU A 187 5.33 -4.18 -26.31
N THR A 188 5.36 -2.89 -26.58
CA THR A 188 6.33 -2.28 -27.49
C THR A 188 7.75 -2.40 -26.93
N ALA A 189 7.95 -2.14 -25.65
CA ALA A 189 9.25 -2.34 -25.00
C ALA A 189 9.69 -3.81 -25.09
N PHE A 190 8.79 -4.75 -24.88
CA PHE A 190 9.07 -6.20 -25.05
C PHE A 190 9.56 -6.58 -26.44
N SER A 191 9.08 -5.89 -27.47
CA SER A 191 9.49 -6.15 -28.84
C SER A 191 10.78 -5.44 -29.25
N LEU A 192 11.22 -4.40 -28.54
CA LEU A 192 12.34 -3.55 -28.96
C LEU A 192 13.60 -3.68 -28.10
N TYR A 193 13.49 -3.64 -26.76
CA TYR A 193 14.66 -3.53 -25.90
C TYR A 193 14.52 -4.18 -24.52
N LEU A 194 13.33 -4.69 -24.16
CA LEU A 194 13.08 -5.31 -22.85
C LEU A 194 12.57 -6.74 -23.04
N PRO A 195 13.48 -7.74 -23.19
CA PRO A 195 13.06 -9.13 -23.39
C PRO A 195 12.16 -9.60 -22.22
N PRO A 196 10.91 -10.01 -22.49
CA PRO A 196 9.98 -10.39 -21.41
C PRO A 196 10.47 -11.62 -20.62
N GLU A 197 11.27 -12.49 -21.22
CA GLU A 197 11.89 -13.65 -20.56
C GLU A 197 12.97 -13.27 -19.53
N GLU A 198 13.43 -12.03 -19.51
CA GLU A 198 14.35 -11.49 -18.51
C GLU A 198 13.64 -10.69 -17.40
N VAL A 199 12.32 -10.45 -17.53
CA VAL A 199 11.53 -9.72 -16.56
C VAL A 199 11.05 -10.67 -15.46
N ALA A 200 11.49 -10.43 -14.22
CA ALA A 200 11.12 -11.22 -13.04
C ALA A 200 9.69 -10.90 -12.60
N ALA A 201 9.35 -9.63 -12.49
CA ALA A 201 8.06 -9.20 -11.95
C ALA A 201 7.65 -7.80 -12.44
N ILE A 202 6.34 -7.57 -12.36
CA ILE A 202 5.72 -6.25 -12.41
C ILE A 202 5.22 -5.92 -11.00
N PHE A 203 5.67 -4.79 -10.42
CA PHE A 203 5.17 -4.24 -9.15
C PHE A 203 4.10 -3.22 -9.45
N PHE A 204 2.92 -3.40 -8.88
CA PHE A 204 1.74 -2.61 -9.19
C PHE A 204 0.95 -2.23 -7.94
N GLU A 205 0.64 -0.95 -7.77
CA GLU A 205 -0.34 -0.48 -6.79
C GLU A 205 -1.75 -0.66 -7.39
N PRO A 206 -2.67 -1.45 -6.81
CA PRO A 206 -4.04 -1.61 -7.36
C PRO A 206 -4.80 -0.29 -7.44
N ILE A 207 -4.53 0.60 -6.51
CA ILE A 207 -4.91 2.02 -6.54
C ILE A 207 -3.65 2.80 -6.19
N ALA A 208 -3.16 3.61 -7.13
CA ALA A 208 -1.94 4.40 -6.90
C ALA A 208 -2.21 5.50 -5.88
N GLY A 209 -1.71 5.29 -4.66
CA GLY A 209 -2.04 6.11 -3.50
C GLY A 209 -1.43 7.49 -3.57
N ASP A 210 -0.13 7.58 -3.45
CA ASP A 210 0.61 8.86 -3.38
C ASP A 210 0.58 9.63 -4.71
N ALA A 211 0.30 8.95 -5.82
CA ALA A 211 0.04 9.59 -7.11
C ALA A 211 -1.29 10.39 -7.15
N GLY A 212 -2.13 10.26 -6.12
CA GLY A 212 -3.38 11.01 -5.96
C GLY A 212 -4.63 10.13 -5.99
N ILE A 213 -4.57 8.94 -5.42
CA ILE A 213 -5.68 7.97 -5.39
C ILE A 213 -6.20 7.68 -6.81
N ILE A 214 -5.32 7.22 -7.65
CA ILE A 214 -5.67 6.89 -9.04
C ILE A 214 -6.18 5.47 -9.11
N VAL A 215 -7.44 5.30 -9.48
CA VAL A 215 -8.07 4.00 -9.74
C VAL A 215 -7.91 3.67 -11.21
N PRO A 216 -7.18 2.61 -11.57
CA PRO A 216 -7.01 2.21 -12.97
C PRO A 216 -8.29 1.57 -13.51
N PRO A 217 -8.53 1.57 -14.83
CA PRO A 217 -9.62 0.80 -15.41
C PRO A 217 -9.45 -0.69 -15.13
N LYS A 218 -10.55 -1.37 -14.77
CA LYS A 218 -10.54 -2.82 -14.50
C LYS A 218 -9.97 -3.61 -15.68
N LYS A 219 -10.36 -3.27 -16.92
CA LYS A 219 -9.85 -3.88 -18.15
C LYS A 219 -8.33 -3.78 -18.29
N TYR A 220 -7.71 -2.68 -17.77
CA TYR A 220 -6.25 -2.55 -17.82
C TYR A 220 -5.57 -3.51 -16.85
N VAL A 221 -6.05 -3.60 -15.61
CA VAL A 221 -5.47 -4.48 -14.59
C VAL A 221 -5.56 -5.94 -15.01
N GLN A 222 -6.72 -6.35 -15.55
CA GLN A 222 -6.91 -7.69 -16.08
C GLN A 222 -5.99 -7.99 -17.26
N ALA A 223 -5.87 -7.06 -18.22
CA ALA A 223 -4.98 -7.22 -19.35
C ALA A 223 -3.49 -7.22 -18.97
N LEU A 224 -3.09 -6.43 -17.99
CA LEU A 224 -1.73 -6.45 -17.44
C LEU A 224 -1.42 -7.79 -16.76
N HIS A 225 -2.37 -8.33 -15.99
CA HIS A 225 -2.22 -9.64 -15.38
C HIS A 225 -2.12 -10.77 -16.43
N GLU A 226 -2.96 -10.73 -17.47
CA GLU A 226 -2.87 -11.70 -18.59
C GLU A 226 -1.52 -11.56 -19.34
N LEU A 227 -1.00 -10.34 -19.51
CA LEU A 227 0.34 -10.13 -20.07
C LEU A 227 1.42 -10.78 -19.19
N CYS A 228 1.31 -10.63 -17.87
CA CYS A 228 2.21 -11.30 -16.93
C CYS A 228 2.17 -12.82 -17.09
N LYS A 229 0.99 -13.42 -17.06
CA LYS A 229 0.79 -14.87 -17.26
C LYS A 229 1.38 -15.37 -18.59
N LYS A 230 1.12 -14.67 -19.68
CA LYS A 230 1.61 -15.01 -21.02
C LYS A 230 3.12 -15.15 -21.07
N HIS A 231 3.85 -14.33 -20.33
CA HIS A 231 5.33 -14.29 -20.34
C HIS A 231 5.98 -14.93 -19.11
N GLY A 232 5.19 -15.49 -18.18
CA GLY A 232 5.70 -16.04 -16.92
C GLY A 232 6.38 -14.97 -16.05
N ILE A 233 5.85 -13.74 -16.08
CA ILE A 233 6.27 -12.61 -15.24
C ILE A 233 5.41 -12.65 -13.99
N LEU A 234 6.00 -12.49 -12.80
CA LEU A 234 5.25 -12.47 -11.57
C LEU A 234 4.49 -11.14 -11.41
N PHE A 235 3.22 -11.21 -11.03
CA PHE A 235 2.40 -10.05 -10.74
C PHE A 235 2.39 -9.79 -9.23
N VAL A 236 3.14 -8.76 -8.80
CA VAL A 236 3.27 -8.35 -7.40
C VAL A 236 2.42 -7.12 -7.14
N VAL A 237 1.46 -7.22 -6.23
CA VAL A 237 0.63 -6.08 -5.85
C VAL A 237 1.09 -5.47 -4.54
N ASP A 238 1.27 -4.16 -4.57
CA ASP A 238 1.55 -3.35 -3.41
C ASP A 238 0.23 -2.86 -2.78
N GLU A 239 -0.16 -3.55 -1.73
CA GLU A 239 -1.35 -3.26 -0.92
C GLU A 239 -1.02 -2.50 0.38
N ILE A 240 0.20 -1.98 0.52
CA ILE A 240 0.68 -1.33 1.75
C ILE A 240 -0.27 -0.22 2.19
N GLN A 241 -0.83 0.54 1.24
CA GLN A 241 -1.74 1.64 1.55
C GLN A 241 -3.22 1.27 1.40
N GLN A 242 -3.57 0.35 0.52
CA GLN A 242 -4.95 0.16 0.07
C GLN A 242 -5.65 -1.08 0.64
N ALA A 243 -4.91 -2.01 1.26
CA ALA A 243 -5.49 -3.13 1.99
C ALA A 243 -6.28 -2.68 3.25
N TRP A 244 -6.76 -3.66 3.97
CA TRP A 244 -7.45 -3.47 5.24
C TRP A 244 -8.75 -2.68 5.09
N GLY A 245 -9.55 -3.05 4.10
CA GLY A 245 -10.87 -2.48 3.87
C GLY A 245 -10.88 -1.08 3.25
N ARG A 246 -9.72 -0.43 3.03
CA ARG A 246 -9.65 0.96 2.58
C ARG A 246 -10.45 1.22 1.30
N SER A 247 -10.42 0.30 0.35
CA SER A 247 -11.12 0.39 -0.95
C SER A 247 -12.54 -0.18 -0.94
N GLY A 248 -13.08 -0.60 0.20
CA GLY A 248 -14.36 -1.31 0.31
C GLY A 248 -14.27 -2.81 0.01
N LYS A 249 -13.05 -3.33 -0.13
CA LYS A 249 -12.67 -4.74 -0.15
C LYS A 249 -11.50 -4.93 0.79
N PHE A 250 -11.27 -6.16 1.29
CA PHE A 250 -10.15 -6.39 2.22
C PHE A 250 -8.81 -6.06 1.54
N PHE A 251 -8.60 -6.56 0.32
CA PHE A 251 -7.53 -6.15 -0.60
C PHE A 251 -8.10 -5.32 -1.75
N ALA A 252 -7.41 -4.25 -2.14
CA ALA A 252 -7.87 -3.42 -3.25
C ALA A 252 -7.88 -4.16 -4.58
N ILE A 253 -6.99 -5.14 -4.77
CA ILE A 253 -6.91 -5.96 -6.01
C ILE A 253 -8.20 -6.77 -6.26
N GLU A 254 -8.97 -7.10 -5.23
CA GLU A 254 -10.24 -7.80 -5.37
C GLU A 254 -11.28 -7.03 -6.22
N ASN A 255 -11.18 -5.69 -6.28
CA ASN A 255 -12.05 -4.87 -7.12
C ASN A 255 -11.83 -5.14 -8.63
N PHE A 256 -10.74 -5.77 -8.99
CA PHE A 256 -10.33 -6.02 -10.38
C PHE A 256 -10.50 -7.47 -10.83
N ASP A 257 -10.94 -8.37 -9.93
CA ASP A 257 -11.09 -9.83 -10.18
C ASP A 257 -9.79 -10.48 -10.68
N VAL A 258 -8.69 -10.16 -10.02
CA VAL A 258 -7.35 -10.66 -10.34
C VAL A 258 -6.73 -11.29 -9.10
N GLU A 259 -6.14 -12.48 -9.26
CA GLU A 259 -5.34 -13.14 -8.23
C GLU A 259 -3.85 -12.85 -8.49
N PRO A 260 -3.15 -12.09 -7.61
CA PRO A 260 -1.73 -11.80 -7.78
C PRO A 260 -0.86 -12.99 -7.35
N ASP A 261 0.42 -13.00 -7.77
CA ASP A 261 1.38 -13.99 -7.30
C ASP A 261 1.90 -13.67 -5.91
N LEU A 262 2.11 -12.38 -5.61
CA LEU A 262 2.48 -11.86 -4.30
C LEU A 262 1.65 -10.62 -3.93
N ILE A 263 1.29 -10.53 -2.65
CA ILE A 263 0.73 -9.32 -2.02
C ILE A 263 1.75 -8.80 -1.01
N VAL A 264 2.02 -7.49 -1.08
CA VAL A 264 2.86 -6.79 -0.10
C VAL A 264 1.99 -5.87 0.74
N MET A 265 2.11 -5.96 2.06
CA MET A 265 1.33 -5.17 3.02
C MET A 265 2.22 -4.46 4.03
N GLY A 266 1.65 -3.46 4.69
CA GLY A 266 2.28 -2.67 5.74
C GLY A 266 1.25 -1.80 6.45
N LYS A 267 1.69 -0.66 6.97
CA LYS A 267 0.80 0.34 7.61
C LYS A 267 -0.14 -0.28 8.65
N SER A 268 -1.43 -0.48 8.34
CA SER A 268 -2.40 -1.07 9.29
C SER A 268 -2.10 -2.51 9.71
N SER A 269 -1.24 -3.25 9.00
CA SER A 269 -0.98 -4.67 9.24
C SER A 269 -0.56 -5.04 10.67
N GLY A 270 -0.07 -4.10 11.44
CA GLY A 270 0.35 -4.29 12.83
C GLY A 270 -0.66 -3.77 13.87
N GLY A 271 -1.91 -3.48 13.49
CA GLY A 271 -2.89 -2.92 14.43
C GLY A 271 -2.49 -1.54 14.99
N GLY A 272 -1.78 -0.72 14.21
CA GLY A 272 -1.22 0.57 14.61
C GLY A 272 0.25 0.50 15.08
N LEU A 273 0.85 -0.69 15.10
CA LEU A 273 2.26 -0.91 15.41
C LEU A 273 3.05 -1.26 14.13
N PRO A 274 4.39 -1.05 14.13
CA PRO A 274 5.21 -1.31 12.95
C PRO A 274 5.18 -2.77 12.50
N MET A 275 4.74 -3.03 11.27
CA MET A 275 4.76 -4.34 10.63
C MET A 275 4.73 -4.19 9.10
N GLY A 276 5.44 -5.09 8.44
CA GLY A 276 5.34 -5.33 7.01
C GLY A 276 5.15 -6.82 6.75
N ILE A 277 4.53 -7.15 5.62
CA ILE A 277 4.16 -8.52 5.26
C ILE A 277 4.38 -8.71 3.77
N VAL A 278 4.94 -9.85 3.38
CA VAL A 278 4.83 -10.40 2.04
C VAL A 278 4.07 -11.70 2.14
N MET A 279 3.10 -11.91 1.28
CA MET A 279 2.28 -13.11 1.24
C MET A 279 2.09 -13.55 -0.21
N GLY A 280 2.16 -14.85 -0.47
CA GLY A 280 1.99 -15.38 -1.81
C GLY A 280 2.16 -16.88 -1.91
N LYS A 281 2.20 -17.39 -3.14
CA LYS A 281 2.30 -18.81 -3.44
C LYS A 281 3.51 -19.43 -2.73
N SER A 282 3.29 -20.59 -2.09
CA SER A 282 4.33 -21.25 -1.28
C SER A 282 5.62 -21.51 -2.06
N GLU A 283 5.52 -21.86 -3.33
CA GLU A 283 6.69 -22.11 -4.20
C GLU A 283 7.54 -20.85 -4.44
N ILE A 284 6.92 -19.67 -4.48
CA ILE A 284 7.64 -18.39 -4.61
C ILE A 284 8.25 -18.02 -3.27
N MET A 285 7.48 -18.18 -2.19
CA MET A 285 7.91 -17.80 -0.83
C MET A 285 9.08 -18.65 -0.32
N ASP A 286 9.18 -19.91 -0.75
CA ASP A 286 10.26 -20.85 -0.38
C ASP A 286 11.41 -20.89 -1.41
N SER A 287 11.44 -20.01 -2.38
CA SER A 287 12.42 -20.03 -3.49
C SER A 287 13.85 -19.69 -3.09
N LEU A 288 14.04 -19.10 -1.92
CA LEU A 288 15.35 -18.71 -1.41
C LEU A 288 15.70 -19.51 -0.15
N ASP A 289 16.95 -19.97 -0.07
CA ASP A 289 17.46 -20.63 1.13
C ASP A 289 17.55 -19.67 2.31
N ALA A 290 17.21 -20.17 3.50
CA ALA A 290 17.42 -19.40 4.73
C ALA A 290 18.93 -19.27 5.03
N PRO A 291 19.38 -18.08 5.49
CA PRO A 291 18.64 -16.90 5.93
C PRO A 291 18.64 -15.75 4.89
N ALA A 292 17.97 -15.88 3.77
CA ALA A 292 18.02 -14.89 2.68
C ALA A 292 17.46 -13.50 3.04
N HIS A 293 16.43 -13.45 3.90
CA HIS A 293 15.79 -12.20 4.31
C HIS A 293 15.19 -12.33 5.70
N LEU A 294 15.85 -11.77 6.70
CA LEU A 294 15.42 -11.84 8.09
C LEU A 294 15.72 -10.54 8.84
N PHE A 295 14.87 -10.23 9.81
CA PHE A 295 15.07 -9.13 10.76
C PHE A 295 14.73 -9.59 12.16
N THR A 296 15.51 -9.18 13.14
CA THR A 296 15.36 -9.57 14.55
C THR A 296 13.95 -9.31 15.08
N MET A 297 13.32 -8.23 14.63
CA MET A 297 12.01 -7.78 15.12
C MET A 297 10.83 -8.19 14.23
N SER A 298 11.07 -8.93 13.15
CA SER A 298 9.98 -9.41 12.27
C SER A 298 9.10 -10.42 13.00
N GLY A 299 7.79 -10.40 12.70
CA GLY A 299 6.82 -11.27 13.37
C GLY A 299 6.81 -11.11 14.88
N ASN A 300 6.97 -9.89 15.37
CA ASN A 300 6.95 -9.57 16.81
C ASN A 300 5.64 -10.03 17.45
N SER A 301 5.70 -10.85 18.51
CA SER A 301 4.53 -11.44 19.16
C SER A 301 3.54 -10.39 19.67
N THR A 302 4.03 -9.27 20.20
CA THR A 302 3.17 -8.17 20.66
C THR A 302 2.45 -7.47 19.51
N VAL A 303 3.15 -7.28 18.38
CA VAL A 303 2.56 -6.68 17.17
C VAL A 303 1.56 -7.66 16.53
N CYS A 304 1.86 -8.95 16.51
CA CYS A 304 0.92 -9.97 16.01
C CYS A 304 -0.34 -10.09 16.89
N ALA A 305 -0.22 -9.96 18.22
CA ALA A 305 -1.36 -9.92 19.12
C ALA A 305 -2.26 -8.70 18.85
N ALA A 306 -1.66 -7.52 18.63
CA ALA A 306 -2.40 -6.32 18.22
C ALA A 306 -3.13 -6.52 16.89
N ALA A 307 -2.44 -7.13 15.91
CA ALA A 307 -2.98 -7.39 14.57
C ALA A 307 -4.13 -8.41 14.59
N LEU A 308 -4.01 -9.48 15.38
CA LEU A 308 -5.08 -10.46 15.59
C LEU A 308 -6.32 -9.80 16.20
N LYS A 309 -6.14 -8.95 17.23
CA LYS A 309 -7.24 -8.19 17.84
C LYS A 309 -7.87 -7.23 16.83
N MET A 310 -7.07 -6.57 16.00
CA MET A 310 -7.58 -5.73 14.93
C MET A 310 -8.45 -6.53 13.94
N LEU A 311 -8.04 -7.75 13.54
CA LEU A 311 -8.85 -8.61 12.66
C LEU A 311 -10.19 -8.97 13.28
N GLU A 312 -10.23 -9.33 14.57
CA GLU A 312 -11.49 -9.59 15.29
C GLU A 312 -12.42 -8.37 15.24
N ILE A 313 -11.89 -7.16 15.38
CA ILE A 313 -12.67 -5.92 15.28
C ILE A 313 -13.17 -5.72 13.85
N PHE A 314 -12.33 -5.96 12.84
CA PHE A 314 -12.72 -5.86 11.43
C PHE A 314 -13.90 -6.76 11.09
N GLU A 315 -13.86 -8.02 11.53
CA GLU A 315 -14.93 -8.98 11.31
C GLU A 315 -16.19 -8.60 12.11
N ARG A 316 -16.05 -8.37 13.41
CA ARG A 316 -17.18 -8.06 14.32
C ARG A 316 -17.95 -6.82 13.90
N GLU A 317 -17.25 -5.80 13.45
CA GLU A 317 -17.85 -4.50 13.11
C GLU A 317 -18.11 -4.35 11.60
N ASP A 318 -17.82 -5.38 10.81
CA ASP A 318 -17.97 -5.35 9.34
C ASP A 318 -17.33 -4.10 8.70
N LEU A 319 -16.09 -3.80 9.10
CA LEU A 319 -15.42 -2.55 8.72
C LEU A 319 -15.17 -2.42 7.22
N VAL A 320 -15.05 -3.55 6.52
CA VAL A 320 -14.88 -3.56 5.05
C VAL A 320 -16.13 -3.03 4.37
N GLU A 321 -17.32 -3.55 4.74
CA GLU A 321 -18.60 -3.08 4.20
C GLU A 321 -18.89 -1.64 4.64
N GLN A 322 -18.60 -1.30 5.90
CA GLN A 322 -18.73 0.08 6.37
C GLN A 322 -17.87 1.06 5.53
N SER A 323 -16.65 0.66 5.17
CA SER A 323 -15.79 1.47 4.29
C SER A 323 -16.42 1.65 2.90
N ARG A 324 -16.99 0.58 2.33
CA ARG A 324 -17.68 0.64 1.05
C ARG A 324 -18.86 1.61 1.09
N VAL A 325 -19.76 1.44 2.04
CA VAL A 325 -21.01 2.23 2.16
C VAL A 325 -20.71 3.70 2.49
N LYS A 326 -19.86 3.93 3.50
CA LYS A 326 -19.47 5.30 3.90
C LYS A 326 -18.66 6.00 2.81
N GLY A 327 -17.80 5.24 2.12
CA GLY A 327 -17.00 5.77 1.01
C GLY A 327 -17.87 6.21 -0.16
N GLU A 328 -18.88 5.43 -0.53
CA GLU A 328 -19.84 5.80 -1.56
C GLU A 328 -20.63 7.06 -1.17
N TYR A 329 -21.12 7.14 0.07
CA TYR A 329 -21.77 8.33 0.59
C TYR A 329 -20.87 9.56 0.50
N PHE A 330 -19.62 9.43 0.96
CA PHE A 330 -18.65 10.53 0.99
C PHE A 330 -18.29 11.00 -0.43
N LYS A 331 -18.02 10.05 -1.33
CA LYS A 331 -17.76 10.34 -2.75
C LYS A 331 -18.92 11.08 -3.41
N ASN A 332 -20.17 10.66 -3.16
CA ASN A 332 -21.36 11.32 -3.70
C ASN A 332 -21.48 12.77 -3.20
N LYS A 333 -21.13 13.05 -1.94
CA LYS A 333 -21.08 14.42 -1.42
C LYS A 333 -20.04 15.28 -2.13
N PHE A 334 -18.87 14.74 -2.44
CA PHE A 334 -17.89 15.47 -3.26
C PHE A 334 -18.36 15.68 -4.70
N LEU A 335 -19.08 14.74 -5.30
CA LEU A 335 -19.68 14.91 -6.63
C LEU A 335 -20.78 15.98 -6.64
N GLU A 336 -21.56 16.11 -5.56
CA GLU A 336 -22.52 17.24 -5.38
C GLU A 336 -21.77 18.58 -5.31
N LEU A 337 -20.66 18.64 -4.55
CA LEU A 337 -19.81 19.83 -4.47
C LEU A 337 -19.15 20.15 -5.81
N GLN A 338 -18.71 19.16 -6.57
CA GLN A 338 -18.14 19.36 -7.91
C GLN A 338 -19.16 20.01 -8.86
N LYS A 339 -20.41 19.53 -8.83
CA LYS A 339 -21.48 20.15 -9.63
C LYS A 339 -21.75 21.60 -9.24
N LYS A 340 -21.59 21.93 -7.96
CA LYS A 340 -21.79 23.30 -7.44
C LYS A 340 -20.59 24.22 -7.73
N TYR A 341 -19.37 23.66 -7.73
CA TYR A 341 -18.11 24.41 -7.86
C TYR A 341 -17.17 23.76 -8.93
N PRO A 342 -17.62 23.64 -10.20
CA PRO A 342 -16.88 22.94 -11.24
C PRO A 342 -15.55 23.60 -11.63
N GLU A 343 -15.42 24.94 -11.37
CA GLU A 343 -14.14 25.65 -11.54
C GLU A 343 -13.12 25.29 -10.48
N ILE A 344 -13.52 24.84 -9.32
CA ILE A 344 -12.63 24.52 -8.19
C ILE A 344 -12.34 23.03 -8.17
N ILE A 345 -13.37 22.17 -8.18
CA ILE A 345 -13.24 20.73 -8.13
C ILE A 345 -13.24 20.16 -9.55
N LYS A 346 -12.09 19.65 -9.99
CA LYS A 346 -11.89 19.15 -11.36
C LYS A 346 -12.23 17.69 -11.51
N ASP A 347 -11.95 16.88 -10.49
CA ASP A 347 -12.25 15.45 -10.51
C ASP A 347 -12.51 14.93 -9.09
N VAL A 348 -13.38 13.92 -9.00
CA VAL A 348 -13.68 13.17 -7.77
C VAL A 348 -13.68 11.69 -8.10
N ARG A 349 -12.77 10.92 -7.48
CA ARG A 349 -12.56 9.50 -7.75
C ARG A 349 -12.30 8.71 -6.49
N GLY A 350 -12.23 7.40 -6.60
CA GLY A 350 -11.87 6.51 -5.50
C GLY A 350 -12.83 5.33 -5.34
N LEU A 351 -12.41 4.39 -4.50
CA LEU A 351 -13.18 3.23 -4.06
C LEU A 351 -13.18 3.17 -2.53
N GLY A 352 -14.31 2.81 -1.92
CA GLY A 352 -14.45 2.85 -0.47
C GLY A 352 -14.07 4.21 0.10
N LEU A 353 -13.31 4.24 1.17
CA LEU A 353 -12.78 5.46 1.80
C LEU A 353 -11.43 5.92 1.22
N SER A 354 -10.94 5.28 0.16
CA SER A 354 -9.80 5.76 -0.61
C SER A 354 -10.31 6.73 -1.68
N ILE A 355 -10.36 8.03 -1.35
CA ILE A 355 -11.00 9.07 -2.16
C ILE A 355 -9.96 10.13 -2.53
N GLY A 356 -9.90 10.47 -3.82
CA GLY A 356 -9.11 11.57 -4.37
C GLY A 356 -10.01 12.67 -4.92
N VAL A 357 -9.64 13.92 -4.64
CA VAL A 357 -10.32 15.11 -5.16
C VAL A 357 -9.28 16.02 -5.80
N ASP A 358 -9.34 16.19 -7.10
CA ASP A 358 -8.47 17.13 -7.82
C ASP A 358 -9.05 18.54 -7.79
N LEU A 359 -8.26 19.50 -7.38
CA LEU A 359 -8.61 20.92 -7.36
C LEU A 359 -7.96 21.66 -8.54
N CYS A 360 -8.46 22.86 -8.82
CA CYS A 360 -8.06 23.67 -9.98
C CYS A 360 -6.56 24.03 -9.98
N ASP A 361 -5.95 24.23 -8.81
CA ASP A 361 -4.54 24.60 -8.68
C ASP A 361 -3.98 24.33 -7.27
N LYS A 362 -2.65 24.40 -7.16
CA LYS A 362 -1.92 24.15 -5.92
C LYS A 362 -2.22 25.17 -4.82
N ASN A 363 -2.44 26.43 -5.15
CA ASN A 363 -2.69 27.48 -4.14
C ASN A 363 -4.03 27.27 -3.48
N THR A 364 -5.07 26.97 -4.28
CA THR A 364 -6.40 26.59 -3.80
C THR A 364 -6.33 25.35 -2.92
N THR A 365 -5.58 24.32 -3.35
CA THR A 365 -5.35 23.08 -2.54
C THR A 365 -4.72 23.42 -1.20
N THR A 366 -3.63 24.21 -1.21
CA THR A 366 -2.94 24.62 0.02
C THR A 366 -3.86 25.40 0.95
N LYS A 367 -4.63 26.35 0.41
CA LYS A 367 -5.59 27.14 1.20
C LYS A 367 -6.64 26.28 1.88
N ILE A 368 -7.24 25.33 1.16
CA ILE A 368 -8.23 24.39 1.71
C ILE A 368 -7.60 23.55 2.83
N ILE A 369 -6.39 23.03 2.64
CA ILE A 369 -5.70 22.23 3.66
C ILE A 369 -5.48 23.02 4.96
N TYR A 370 -5.20 24.33 4.86
CA TYR A 370 -4.98 25.15 6.05
C TYR A 370 -6.26 25.65 6.72
N GLU A 371 -7.39 25.71 6.00
CA GLU A 371 -8.65 26.23 6.54
C GLU A 371 -9.62 25.14 7.02
N CYS A 372 -9.40 23.86 6.63
CA CYS A 372 -10.15 22.70 7.11
C CYS A 372 -9.43 22.01 8.27
#